data_e5dafbb3001ed715687b53595ea79caf
#
_entry.id   e5dafbb3001ed715687b53595ea79caf
#
_cell.length_a   1.000
_cell.length_b   1.000
_cell.length_c   1.000
_cell.angle_alpha   90.00
_cell.angle_beta   90.00
_cell.angle_gamma   90.00
#
_symmetry.space_group_name_H-M   'P 1'
#
loop_
_entity.id
_entity.type
_entity.pdbx_description
1 polymer ?
#
loop_
_entity_poly.entity_id
_entity_poly.type
_entity_poly.pdbx_seq_one_letter_code
_entity_poly.pdbx_strand_id
1 'polypeptide(L)'
;MKRMFVMALAVVGLLGTATTLKAQERLPEYLQAEKFTQEKLSTMLFSTTVDPHWFQQGNNFWDQYKTSEGTFWYVGNPTARTKNLLFDREEMASQLTEIVQDPFEARQLPIRNLKA
;
A
#
# COMPACT_ATOMS: atom_id res chain seq x y z
N MET A 1 65.63 -14.21 -23.77
CA MET A 1 64.31 -13.95 -24.38
C MET A 1 63.24 -14.93 -23.96
N LYS A 2 63.51 -16.18 -23.72
CA LYS A 2 62.51 -17.13 -23.27
C LYS A 2 61.93 -16.89 -21.85
N ARG A 3 62.63 -16.16 -20.99
CA ARG A 3 62.19 -15.89 -19.62
C ARG A 3 61.19 -14.70 -19.53
N MET A 4 61.16 -13.83 -20.54
CA MET A 4 60.20 -12.70 -20.57
C MET A 4 58.80 -13.12 -21.02
N PHE A 5 58.69 -14.20 -21.80
CA PHE A 5 57.39 -14.72 -22.28
C PHE A 5 56.62 -15.41 -21.15
N VAL A 6 57.31 -16.06 -20.21
CA VAL A 6 56.66 -16.76 -19.07
C VAL A 6 56.08 -15.77 -18.06
N MET A 7 56.72 -14.61 -17.89
CA MET A 7 56.19 -13.58 -17.01
C MET A 7 54.92 -12.86 -17.59
N ALA A 8 54.87 -12.69 -18.91
CA ALA A 8 53.71 -12.10 -19.56
C ALA A 8 52.46 -12.96 -19.44
N LEU A 9 52.63 -14.31 -19.48
CA LEU A 9 51.50 -15.21 -19.32
C LEU A 9 50.94 -15.28 -17.88
N ALA A 10 51.79 -15.07 -16.90
CA ALA A 10 51.38 -15.05 -15.48
C ALA A 10 50.57 -13.79 -15.12
N VAL A 11 50.83 -12.66 -15.76
CA VAL A 11 50.11 -11.39 -15.55
C VAL A 11 48.74 -11.44 -16.19
N VAL A 12 48.54 -12.12 -17.31
CA VAL A 12 47.24 -12.26 -17.97
C VAL A 12 46.32 -13.19 -17.18
N GLY A 13 46.86 -14.17 -16.48
CA GLY A 13 46.08 -15.08 -15.65
C GLY A 13 45.51 -14.42 -14.37
N LEU A 14 46.17 -13.39 -13.85
CA LEU A 14 45.71 -12.66 -12.64
C LEU A 14 44.58 -11.64 -12.94
N LEU A 15 44.43 -11.18 -14.17
CA LEU A 15 43.38 -10.24 -14.57
C LEU A 15 42.02 -10.92 -14.81
N GLY A 16 41.98 -12.24 -14.96
CA GLY A 16 40.75 -13.00 -15.23
C GLY A 16 39.89 -13.29 -14.01
N THR A 17 40.44 -13.12 -12.80
CA THR A 17 39.73 -13.50 -11.56
C THR A 17 38.94 -12.38 -10.90
N ALA A 18 39.03 -11.15 -11.42
CA ALA A 18 38.35 -9.99 -10.84
C ALA A 18 36.85 -9.86 -11.22
N THR A 19 36.39 -10.67 -12.17
CA THR A 19 35.02 -10.54 -12.70
C THR A 19 33.97 -11.35 -11.95
N THR A 20 34.37 -12.26 -11.07
CA THR A 20 33.43 -13.13 -10.33
C THR A 20 32.88 -12.49 -9.05
N LEU A 21 33.46 -11.40 -8.57
CA LEU A 21 33.03 -10.74 -7.33
C LEU A 21 31.77 -9.89 -7.47
N LYS A 22 31.35 -9.52 -8.68
CA LYS A 22 30.12 -8.70 -8.88
C LYS A 22 28.82 -9.49 -8.74
N ALA A 23 28.87 -10.80 -8.76
CA ALA A 23 27.66 -11.63 -8.64
C ALA A 23 27.14 -11.70 -7.19
N GLN A 24 27.96 -11.38 -6.20
CA GLN A 24 27.59 -11.43 -4.79
C GLN A 24 26.98 -10.12 -4.27
N GLU A 25 27.15 -9.02 -4.99
CA GLU A 25 26.54 -7.73 -4.60
C GLU A 25 25.04 -7.64 -4.86
N ARG A 26 24.46 -8.57 -5.62
CA ARG A 26 23.02 -8.60 -5.92
C ARG A 26 22.15 -9.26 -4.85
N LEU A 27 22.75 -9.93 -3.88
CA LEU A 27 21.99 -10.57 -2.80
C LEU A 27 21.14 -9.61 -1.96
N PRO A 28 21.62 -8.38 -1.63
CA PRO A 28 20.79 -7.41 -0.91
C PRO A 28 19.59 -6.92 -1.71
N GLU A 29 19.68 -6.86 -3.04
CA GLU A 29 18.56 -6.45 -3.91
C GLU A 29 17.44 -7.49 -3.91
N TYR A 30 17.77 -8.79 -3.89
CA TYR A 30 16.76 -9.85 -3.77
C TYR A 30 16.04 -9.83 -2.43
N LEU A 31 16.75 -9.55 -1.33
CA LEU A 31 16.16 -9.41 -0.01
C LEU A 31 15.26 -8.18 0.12
N GLN A 32 15.55 -7.11 -0.63
CA GLN A 32 14.66 -5.95 -0.72
C GLN A 32 13.43 -6.24 -1.58
N ALA A 33 13.60 -6.94 -2.71
CA ALA A 33 12.49 -7.33 -3.57
C ALA A 33 11.52 -8.28 -2.85
N GLU A 34 12.01 -9.14 -1.97
CA GLU A 34 11.20 -10.04 -1.16
C GLU A 34 10.26 -9.29 -0.17
N LYS A 35 10.63 -8.07 0.22
CA LYS A 35 9.76 -7.19 1.01
C LYS A 35 8.53 -6.71 0.25
N PHE A 36 8.57 -6.75 -1.08
CA PHE A 36 7.49 -6.34 -1.97
C PHE A 36 6.76 -7.52 -2.61
N THR A 37 6.61 -8.61 -1.88
CA THR A 37 5.78 -9.73 -2.34
C THR A 37 4.33 -9.29 -2.53
N GLN A 38 3.61 -9.98 -3.42
CA GLN A 38 2.19 -9.73 -3.68
C GLN A 38 1.37 -9.69 -2.38
N GLU A 39 1.70 -10.55 -1.44
CA GLU A 39 1.04 -10.63 -0.14
C GLU A 39 1.27 -9.37 0.70
N LYS A 40 2.51 -8.89 0.78
CA LYS A 40 2.82 -7.65 1.49
C LYS A 40 2.23 -6.42 0.80
N LEU A 41 2.28 -6.37 -0.53
CA LEU A 41 1.64 -5.30 -1.29
C LEU A 41 0.14 -5.25 -1.04
N SER A 42 -0.55 -6.38 -0.97
CA SER A 42 -1.98 -6.43 -0.69
C SER A 42 -2.37 -5.88 0.69
N THR A 43 -1.46 -6.00 1.67
CA THR A 43 -1.67 -5.42 3.01
C THR A 43 -1.33 -3.93 3.10
N MET A 44 -0.51 -3.43 2.17
CA MET A 44 -0.10 -2.02 2.10
C MET A 44 -1.00 -1.17 1.19
N LEU A 45 -1.69 -1.81 0.25
CA LEU A 45 -2.58 -1.15 -0.69
C LEU A 45 -4.00 -1.14 -0.15
N PHE A 46 -4.50 0.04 0.13
CA PHE A 46 -5.87 0.27 0.56
C PHE A 46 -6.62 1.03 -0.53
N SER A 47 -7.89 0.69 -0.74
CA SER A 47 -8.79 1.43 -1.64
C SER A 47 -8.19 1.75 -3.01
N THR A 48 -7.77 0.71 -3.72
CA THR A 48 -7.20 0.83 -5.08
C THR A 48 -8.27 1.12 -6.14
N THR A 49 -9.54 0.95 -5.80
CA THR A 49 -10.69 1.23 -6.64
C THR A 49 -11.61 2.21 -5.95
N VAL A 50 -12.22 3.10 -6.72
CA VAL A 50 -13.27 4.02 -6.26
C VAL A 50 -14.61 3.46 -6.71
N ASP A 51 -15.53 3.27 -5.78
CA ASP A 51 -16.89 2.80 -6.05
C ASP A 51 -17.91 3.82 -5.52
N PRO A 52 -18.21 4.88 -6.32
CA PRO A 52 -19.10 5.95 -5.88
C PRO A 52 -20.55 5.49 -5.89
N HIS A 53 -21.23 5.68 -4.77
CA HIS A 53 -22.65 5.42 -4.63
C HIS A 53 -23.43 6.74 -4.71
N TRP A 54 -24.18 6.91 -5.79
CA TRP A 54 -24.92 8.14 -6.04
C TRP A 54 -26.21 8.21 -5.22
N PHE A 55 -26.48 9.38 -4.66
CA PHE A 55 -27.77 9.64 -4.04
C PHE A 55 -28.87 9.75 -5.10
N GLN A 56 -30.07 9.30 -4.78
CA GLN A 56 -31.19 9.31 -5.70
C GLN A 56 -31.61 10.72 -6.15
N GLN A 57 -31.32 11.71 -5.31
CA GLN A 57 -31.61 13.11 -5.58
C GLN A 57 -30.34 13.95 -5.47
N GLY A 58 -30.04 14.67 -6.54
CA GLY A 58 -28.89 15.57 -6.58
C GLY A 58 -27.63 14.97 -7.21
N ASN A 59 -26.56 15.74 -7.20
CA ASN A 59 -25.26 15.36 -7.77
C ASN A 59 -24.25 14.94 -6.70
N ASN A 60 -24.73 14.44 -5.57
CA ASN A 60 -23.87 13.96 -4.50
C ASN A 60 -23.71 12.47 -4.58
N PHE A 61 -22.54 11.99 -4.16
CA PHE A 61 -22.26 10.57 -3.99
C PHE A 61 -21.54 10.34 -2.67
N TRP A 62 -21.66 9.16 -2.12
CA TRP A 62 -20.82 8.73 -1.03
C TRP A 62 -19.86 7.63 -1.51
N ASP A 63 -18.69 7.57 -0.89
CA ASP A 63 -17.66 6.59 -1.17
C ASP A 63 -17.02 6.13 0.13
N GLN A 64 -16.60 4.88 0.14
CA GLN A 64 -15.90 4.27 1.23
C GLN A 64 -14.42 4.20 0.91
N TYR A 65 -13.60 4.74 1.77
CA TYR A 65 -12.15 4.76 1.61
C TYR A 65 -11.47 4.05 2.77
N LYS A 66 -10.73 3.00 2.46
CA LYS A 66 -10.00 2.21 3.45
C LYS A 66 -8.55 2.67 3.52
N THR A 67 -8.08 2.94 4.73
CA THR A 67 -6.70 3.32 5.03
C THR A 67 -6.12 2.46 6.14
N SER A 68 -4.84 2.65 6.47
CA SER A 68 -4.21 2.03 7.65
C SER A 68 -4.86 2.45 8.98
N GLU A 69 -5.53 3.60 9.00
CA GLU A 69 -6.25 4.11 10.17
C GLU A 69 -7.69 3.60 10.29
N GLY A 70 -8.12 2.78 9.34
CA GLY A 70 -9.46 2.22 9.25
C GLY A 70 -10.23 2.70 8.04
N THR A 71 -11.54 2.52 8.08
CA THR A 71 -12.45 2.87 6.98
C THR A 71 -13.08 4.24 7.24
N PHE A 72 -13.08 5.08 6.21
CA PHE A 72 -13.73 6.39 6.20
C PHE A 72 -14.85 6.41 5.17
N TRP A 73 -15.91 7.12 5.46
CA TRP A 73 -17.02 7.38 4.56
C TRP A 73 -17.07 8.86 4.21
N TYR A 74 -17.05 9.16 2.93
CA TYR A 74 -17.05 10.52 2.42
C TYR A 74 -18.29 10.78 1.58
N VAL A 75 -18.76 12.02 1.62
CA VAL A 75 -19.72 12.56 0.68
C VAL A 75 -19.01 13.54 -0.25
N GLY A 76 -19.15 13.33 -1.53
CA GLY A 76 -18.58 14.19 -2.57
C GLY A 76 -19.67 14.88 -3.40
N ASN A 77 -19.39 16.11 -3.78
CA ASN A 77 -20.18 16.85 -4.75
C ASN A 77 -19.26 17.28 -5.90
N PRO A 78 -19.37 16.65 -7.08
CA PRO A 78 -18.50 16.98 -8.21
C PRO A 78 -18.76 18.36 -8.79
N THR A 79 -19.99 18.88 -8.69
CA THR A 79 -20.34 20.23 -9.14
C THR A 79 -19.70 21.30 -8.27
N ALA A 80 -19.79 21.15 -6.95
CA ALA A 80 -19.16 22.06 -6.00
C ALA A 80 -17.68 21.75 -5.76
N ARG A 81 -17.17 20.60 -6.26
CA ARG A 81 -15.79 20.10 -6.03
C ARG A 81 -15.44 19.99 -4.56
N THR A 82 -16.39 19.52 -3.77
CA THR A 82 -16.24 19.33 -2.33
C THR A 82 -16.22 17.87 -1.95
N LYS A 83 -15.44 17.54 -0.93
CA LYS A 83 -15.38 16.22 -0.33
C LYS A 83 -15.33 16.38 1.19
N ASN A 84 -16.33 15.86 1.87
CA ASN A 84 -16.43 15.94 3.32
C ASN A 84 -16.65 14.55 3.91
N LEU A 85 -16.34 14.38 5.19
CA LEU A 85 -16.70 13.18 5.93
C LEU A 85 -18.23 13.08 5.99
N LEU A 86 -18.75 11.88 5.73
CA LEU A 86 -20.19 11.62 5.81
C LEU A 86 -20.69 11.70 7.27
N PHE A 87 -19.86 11.21 8.20
CA PHE A 87 -20.09 11.28 9.64
C PHE A 87 -18.77 11.18 10.41
N ASP A 88 -18.78 11.57 11.68
CA ASP A 88 -17.68 11.33 12.59
C ASP A 88 -17.71 9.88 13.08
N ARG A 89 -16.63 9.14 12.83
CA ARG A 89 -16.51 7.72 13.19
C ARG A 89 -16.48 7.49 14.69
N GLU A 90 -15.85 8.39 15.42
CA GLU A 90 -15.69 8.28 16.87
C GLU A 90 -17.02 8.52 17.57
N GLU A 91 -17.73 9.53 17.14
CA GLU A 91 -19.08 9.81 17.63
C GLU A 91 -20.05 8.66 17.29
N MET A 92 -20.00 8.15 16.07
CA MET A 92 -20.80 7.01 15.64
C MET A 92 -20.50 5.74 16.46
N ALA A 93 -19.23 5.45 16.69
CA ALA A 93 -18.83 4.31 17.53
C ALA A 93 -19.32 4.44 18.97
N SER A 94 -19.25 5.65 19.51
CA SER A 94 -19.75 5.94 20.87
C SER A 94 -21.25 5.74 20.98
N GLN A 95 -22.01 6.28 20.03
CA GLN A 95 -23.47 6.11 19.99
C GLN A 95 -23.89 4.66 19.80
N LEU A 96 -23.22 3.92 18.91
CA LEU A 96 -23.49 2.49 18.71
C LEU A 96 -23.16 1.68 19.94
N THR A 97 -22.08 1.99 20.64
CA THR A 97 -21.68 1.32 21.89
C THR A 97 -22.75 1.53 22.96
N GLU A 98 -23.29 2.73 23.07
CA GLU A 98 -24.34 3.05 24.02
C GLU A 98 -25.67 2.32 23.73
N ILE A 99 -26.05 2.27 22.44
CA ILE A 99 -27.31 1.64 22.02
C ILE A 99 -27.25 0.11 22.15
N VAL A 100 -26.16 -0.50 21.71
CA VAL A 100 -26.02 -1.96 21.63
C VAL A 100 -25.43 -2.55 22.92
N GLN A 101 -24.79 -1.71 23.74
CA GLN A 101 -24.04 -2.09 24.95
C GLN A 101 -22.89 -3.07 24.66
N ASP A 102 -22.31 -2.95 23.47
CA ASP A 102 -21.14 -3.70 23.00
C ASP A 102 -20.11 -2.72 22.45
N PRO A 103 -18.83 -2.83 22.79
CA PRO A 103 -17.83 -1.87 22.39
C PRO A 103 -17.59 -1.90 20.87
N PHE A 104 -17.77 -0.76 20.22
CA PHE A 104 -17.43 -0.57 18.81
C PHE A 104 -16.18 0.32 18.66
N GLU A 105 -15.29 -0.10 17.78
CA GLU A 105 -14.11 0.68 17.43
C GLU A 105 -14.40 1.59 16.23
N ALA A 106 -14.02 2.86 16.33
CA ALA A 106 -14.18 3.84 15.25
C ALA A 106 -13.48 3.43 13.95
N ARG A 107 -12.42 2.62 14.05
CA ARG A 107 -11.67 2.10 12.89
C ARG A 107 -12.38 1.01 12.13
N GLN A 108 -13.24 0.25 12.81
CA GLN A 108 -13.90 -0.94 12.28
C GLN A 108 -15.41 -0.91 12.55
N LEU A 109 -16.06 0.15 12.10
CA LEU A 109 -17.51 0.24 12.22
C LEU A 109 -18.19 -0.79 11.33
N PRO A 110 -19.21 -1.53 11.85
CA PRO A 110 -19.93 -2.56 11.10
C PRO A 110 -20.98 -1.98 10.16
N ILE A 111 -20.65 -0.92 9.44
CA ILE A 111 -21.57 -0.26 8.53
C ILE A 111 -21.52 -0.96 7.17
N ARG A 112 -22.64 -1.48 6.76
CA ARG A 112 -22.85 -2.12 5.46
C ARG A 112 -24.09 -1.53 4.81
N ASN A 113 -24.07 -1.38 3.48
CA ASN A 113 -25.23 -0.97 2.69
C ASN A 113 -25.89 0.33 3.15
N LEU A 114 -25.11 1.40 3.20
CA LEU A 114 -25.66 2.74 3.36
C LEU A 114 -26.66 3.03 2.22
N LYS A 115 -27.89 3.31 2.60
CA LYS A 115 -28.92 3.77 1.66
C LYS A 115 -29.06 5.28 1.82
N ALA A 116 -28.99 5.94 0.73
CA ALA A 116 -29.24 7.38 0.64
C ALA A 116 -30.71 7.63 0.21
#